data_078acd9059e990fedb380df8a13a7387
#
_entry.id   078acd9059e990fedb380df8a13a7387
#
_cell.length_a   1.000
_cell.length_b   1.000
_cell.length_c   1.000
_cell.angle_alpha   90.00
_cell.angle_beta   90.00
_cell.angle_gamma   90.00
#
_symmetry.space_group_name_H-M   'P 1'
#
loop_
_entity.id
_entity.type
_entity.pdbx_description
1 polymer ?
#
loop_
_entity_poly.entity_id
_entity_poly.type
_entity_poly.pdbx_seq_one_letter_code
_entity_poly.pdbx_strand_id
1 'polypeptide(L)'
;FSITGRGTVSTGRIERGTVNLGDSVELIGLAETKTTTVTGMEMFQKTLDQGLAGDNIGILLRGIQKTDVIRGMVLAAPGTINPHTNFEAEVYILTKEEGGRHTAIFKGYKPQFYVRTTDVTGSISDFSNDGESVEMVMPGDNVTMNIELISPIAVEKGMRLAIREGGRTVG
;
A
#
# COMPACT_ATOMS: atom_id res chain seq x y z
N PHE A 1 5.04 9.07 -15.98
CA PHE A 1 4.93 9.59 -17.35
C PHE A 1 5.57 8.59 -18.34
N SER A 2 5.14 8.66 -19.61
CA SER A 2 5.64 7.76 -20.65
C SER A 2 6.75 8.41 -21.46
N ILE A 3 7.74 7.58 -21.85
CA ILE A 3 8.76 7.98 -22.85
C ILE A 3 8.52 7.13 -24.08
N THR A 4 8.19 7.81 -25.20
CA THR A 4 7.86 7.13 -26.48
C THR A 4 8.97 6.17 -26.89
N GLY A 5 8.61 4.93 -27.18
CA GLY A 5 9.54 3.86 -27.60
C GLY A 5 10.42 3.28 -26.49
N ARG A 6 10.31 3.77 -25.26
CA ARG A 6 11.14 3.31 -24.13
C ARG A 6 10.36 2.68 -22.99
N GLY A 7 9.12 3.13 -22.74
CA GLY A 7 8.29 2.64 -21.64
C GLY A 7 7.77 3.75 -20.74
N THR A 8 7.51 3.42 -19.50
CA THR A 8 6.92 4.33 -18.52
C THR A 8 7.88 4.58 -17.36
N VAL A 9 8.01 5.84 -16.96
CA VAL A 9 8.73 6.24 -15.75
C VAL A 9 7.77 6.27 -14.58
N SER A 10 8.08 5.48 -13.56
CA SER A 10 7.41 5.48 -12.27
C SER A 10 8.27 6.21 -11.25
N THR A 11 7.68 7.11 -10.46
CA THR A 11 8.37 7.84 -9.41
C THR A 11 7.95 7.33 -8.04
N GLY A 12 8.88 7.30 -7.12
CA GLY A 12 8.61 6.87 -5.77
C GLY A 12 9.86 6.81 -4.91
N ARG A 13 9.66 6.34 -3.68
CA ARG A 13 10.72 6.15 -2.70
C ARG A 13 11.10 4.67 -2.61
N ILE A 14 12.39 4.41 -2.55
CA ILE A 14 12.89 3.07 -2.22
C ILE A 14 12.73 2.88 -0.72
N GLU A 15 11.85 1.95 -0.31
CA GLU A 15 11.58 1.68 1.09
C GLU A 15 12.72 0.91 1.74
N ARG A 16 13.28 -0.08 1.04
CA ARG A 16 14.37 -0.92 1.52
C ARG A 16 15.15 -1.57 0.38
N GLY A 17 16.35 -1.99 0.68
CA GLY A 17 17.22 -2.69 -0.27
C GLY A 17 17.85 -1.77 -1.30
N THR A 18 18.23 -2.38 -2.40
CA THR A 18 18.95 -1.75 -3.50
C THR A 18 18.33 -2.17 -4.82
N VAL A 19 18.14 -1.23 -5.73
CA VAL A 19 17.76 -1.50 -7.12
C VAL A 19 18.89 -1.11 -8.05
N ASN A 20 19.21 -1.98 -9.01
CA ASN A 20 20.25 -1.76 -10.00
C ASN A 20 19.64 -1.66 -11.40
N LEU A 21 20.34 -0.92 -12.26
CA LEU A 21 20.03 -0.89 -13.68
C LEU A 21 20.10 -2.32 -14.24
N GLY A 22 19.06 -2.74 -14.98
CA GLY A 22 18.95 -4.10 -15.52
C GLY A 22 18.22 -5.10 -14.63
N ASP A 23 17.89 -4.74 -13.39
CA ASP A 23 17.14 -5.63 -12.50
C ASP A 23 15.76 -5.97 -13.06
N SER A 24 15.38 -7.24 -12.89
CA SER A 24 13.99 -7.69 -13.09
C SER A 24 13.20 -7.35 -11.83
N VAL A 25 12.02 -6.75 -12.02
CA VAL A 25 11.13 -6.35 -10.92
C VAL A 25 9.69 -6.71 -11.24
N GLU A 26 8.87 -6.86 -10.21
CA GLU A 26 7.43 -7.01 -10.32
C GLU A 26 6.73 -5.73 -9.91
N LEU A 27 5.71 -5.34 -10.67
CA LEU A 27 4.78 -4.26 -10.35
C LEU A 27 3.55 -4.87 -9.69
N ILE A 28 3.34 -4.61 -8.39
CA ILE A 28 2.43 -5.35 -7.52
C ILE A 28 1.39 -4.43 -6.89
N GLY A 29 0.16 -4.91 -6.84
CA GLY A 29 -0.96 -4.28 -6.15
C GLY A 29 -1.92 -3.57 -7.09
N LEU A 30 -3.18 -3.42 -6.66
CA LEU A 30 -4.27 -2.69 -7.31
C LEU A 30 -4.73 -3.22 -8.68
N ALA A 31 -3.90 -3.99 -9.35
CA ALA A 31 -4.17 -4.64 -10.63
C ALA A 31 -3.34 -5.94 -10.72
N GLU A 32 -3.42 -6.61 -11.86
CA GLU A 32 -2.62 -7.80 -12.13
C GLU A 32 -1.12 -7.51 -12.05
N THR A 33 -0.39 -8.39 -11.38
CA THR A 33 1.07 -8.28 -11.25
C THR A 33 1.75 -8.40 -12.61
N LYS A 34 2.63 -7.47 -12.92
CA LYS A 34 3.43 -7.47 -14.16
C LYS A 34 4.91 -7.53 -13.83
N THR A 35 5.64 -8.32 -14.59
CA THR A 35 7.10 -8.36 -14.52
C THR A 35 7.70 -7.45 -15.57
N THR A 36 8.72 -6.70 -15.20
CA THR A 36 9.41 -5.78 -16.11
C THR A 36 10.89 -5.68 -15.73
N THR A 37 11.62 -4.91 -16.52
CA THR A 37 13.05 -4.66 -16.31
C THR A 37 13.29 -3.17 -16.12
N VAL A 38 14.13 -2.82 -15.17
CA VAL A 38 14.60 -1.46 -14.93
C VAL A 38 15.61 -1.08 -16.01
N THR A 39 15.24 -0.19 -16.90
CA THR A 39 16.08 0.24 -18.03
C THR A 39 16.67 1.65 -17.88
N GLY A 40 16.30 2.34 -16.82
CA GLY A 40 16.84 3.65 -16.48
C GLY A 40 16.43 4.06 -15.08
N MET A 41 17.26 4.87 -14.45
CA MET A 41 16.96 5.48 -13.15
C MET A 41 17.49 6.90 -13.13
N GLU A 42 16.74 7.78 -12.46
CA GLU A 42 17.05 9.20 -12.34
C GLU A 42 16.72 9.74 -10.96
N MET A 43 17.57 10.59 -10.42
CA MET A 43 17.33 11.35 -9.21
C MET A 43 17.90 12.75 -9.38
N PHE A 44 17.10 13.80 -9.15
CA PHE A 44 17.48 15.21 -9.34
C PHE A 44 18.13 15.48 -10.71
N GLN A 45 17.51 14.97 -11.78
CA GLN A 45 17.97 15.12 -13.18
C GLN A 45 19.34 14.47 -13.46
N LYS A 46 19.80 13.59 -12.58
CA LYS A 46 21.03 12.80 -12.79
C LYS A 46 20.67 11.34 -13.00
N THR A 47 21.25 10.76 -14.03
CA THR A 47 21.13 9.33 -14.30
C THR A 47 21.91 8.52 -13.25
N LEU A 48 21.29 7.44 -12.79
CA LEU A 48 21.88 6.53 -11.80
C LEU A 48 21.97 5.12 -12.35
N ASP A 49 22.98 4.37 -11.91
CA ASP A 49 23.08 2.93 -12.14
C ASP A 49 22.51 2.11 -10.98
N GLN A 50 22.38 2.73 -9.82
CA GLN A 50 21.91 2.10 -8.58
C GLN A 50 21.11 3.09 -7.74
N GLY A 51 20.00 2.60 -7.15
CA GLY A 51 19.21 3.31 -6.14
C GLY A 51 19.26 2.60 -4.81
N LEU A 52 19.30 3.36 -3.73
CA LEU A 52 19.40 2.87 -2.34
C LEU A 52 18.17 3.22 -1.52
N ALA A 53 17.92 2.42 -0.48
CA ALA A 53 16.85 2.69 0.48
C ALA A 53 16.88 4.14 0.98
N GLY A 54 15.73 4.82 0.94
CA GLY A 54 15.58 6.23 1.27
C GLY A 54 15.62 7.18 0.08
N ASP A 55 16.12 6.75 -1.07
CA ASP A 55 16.17 7.57 -2.28
C ASP A 55 14.77 7.76 -2.89
N ASN A 56 14.48 8.98 -3.33
CA ASN A 56 13.34 9.28 -4.19
C ASN A 56 13.84 9.30 -5.64
N ILE A 57 13.36 8.36 -6.43
CA ILE A 57 13.84 8.16 -7.81
C ILE A 57 12.72 8.03 -8.82
N GLY A 58 13.05 8.29 -10.09
CA GLY A 58 12.26 7.88 -11.24
C GLY A 58 12.89 6.63 -11.86
N ILE A 59 12.09 5.61 -12.06
CA ILE A 59 12.52 4.33 -12.66
C ILE A 59 11.82 4.15 -14.00
N LEU A 60 12.60 3.91 -15.05
CA LEU A 60 12.10 3.58 -16.38
C LEU A 60 11.86 2.06 -16.46
N LEU A 61 10.62 1.69 -16.73
CA LEU A 61 10.14 0.31 -16.82
C LEU A 61 9.87 -0.06 -18.28
N ARG A 62 10.51 -1.13 -18.74
CA ARG A 62 10.37 -1.63 -20.12
C ARG A 62 8.98 -2.21 -20.36
N GLY A 63 8.35 -1.83 -21.46
CA GLY A 63 7.09 -2.45 -21.93
C GLY A 63 5.88 -2.19 -21.04
N ILE A 64 5.99 -1.30 -20.07
CA ILE A 64 4.89 -0.90 -19.19
C ILE A 64 4.21 0.34 -19.75
N GLN A 65 2.88 0.28 -19.87
CA GLN A 65 2.06 1.43 -20.26
C GLN A 65 1.81 2.35 -19.06
N LYS A 66 1.58 3.62 -19.32
CA LYS A 66 1.23 4.59 -18.26
C LYS A 66 0.00 4.13 -17.45
N THR A 67 -0.97 3.50 -18.12
CA THR A 67 -2.19 2.98 -17.50
C THR A 67 -1.97 1.75 -16.63
N ASP A 68 -0.83 1.07 -16.77
CA ASP A 68 -0.48 -0.09 -15.94
C ASP A 68 0.05 0.32 -14.57
N VAL A 69 0.53 1.55 -14.43
CA VAL A 69 1.10 2.07 -13.17
C VAL A 69 0.06 2.89 -12.44
N ILE A 70 -0.32 2.41 -11.27
CA ILE A 70 -1.32 3.03 -10.40
C ILE A 70 -0.64 3.46 -9.11
N ARG A 71 -1.00 4.64 -8.61
CA ARG A 71 -0.50 5.14 -7.33
C ARG A 71 -0.84 4.15 -6.20
N GLY A 72 0.16 3.77 -5.41
CA GLY A 72 0.03 2.78 -4.34
C GLY A 72 0.57 1.40 -4.70
N MET A 73 0.91 1.16 -5.97
CA MET A 73 1.64 -0.03 -6.38
C MET A 73 3.06 -0.06 -5.83
N VAL A 74 3.63 -1.25 -5.76
CA VAL A 74 5.00 -1.49 -5.31
C VAL A 74 5.80 -2.14 -6.41
N LEU A 75 7.03 -1.67 -6.61
CA LEU A 75 8.05 -2.37 -7.38
C LEU A 75 8.93 -3.18 -6.41
N ALA A 76 9.03 -4.47 -6.63
CA ALA A 76 9.79 -5.37 -5.77
C ALA A 76 10.56 -6.40 -6.59
N ALA A 77 11.59 -6.98 -5.96
CA ALA A 77 12.26 -8.14 -6.54
C ALA A 77 11.25 -9.28 -6.72
N PRO A 78 11.33 -10.04 -7.83
CA PRO A 78 10.36 -11.10 -8.13
C PRO A 78 10.20 -12.10 -6.97
N GLY A 79 8.94 -12.42 -6.64
CA GLY A 79 8.60 -13.40 -5.61
C GLY A 79 8.78 -12.94 -4.16
N THR A 80 9.09 -11.68 -3.91
CA THR A 80 9.34 -11.17 -2.54
C THR A 80 8.12 -10.61 -1.84
N ILE A 81 7.16 -10.07 -2.58
CA ILE A 81 5.91 -9.51 -2.05
C ILE A 81 4.74 -10.04 -2.87
N ASN A 82 3.65 -10.39 -2.19
CA ASN A 82 2.42 -10.86 -2.82
C ASN A 82 1.27 -9.87 -2.60
N PRO A 83 0.35 -9.73 -3.58
CA PRO A 83 -0.85 -8.94 -3.39
C PRO A 83 -1.89 -9.71 -2.57
N HIS A 84 -2.61 -9.02 -1.69
CA HIS A 84 -3.67 -9.58 -0.87
C HIS A 84 -4.88 -8.64 -0.81
N THR A 85 -6.09 -9.22 -0.76
CA THR A 85 -7.33 -8.50 -0.46
C THR A 85 -7.76 -8.68 0.98
N ASN A 86 -7.43 -9.81 1.59
CA ASN A 86 -7.82 -10.16 2.96
C ASN A 86 -6.60 -10.25 3.85
N PHE A 87 -6.66 -9.59 4.99
CA PHE A 87 -5.61 -9.66 6.00
C PHE A 87 -6.15 -9.28 7.37
N GLU A 88 -5.37 -9.62 8.38
CA GLU A 88 -5.62 -9.28 9.77
C GLU A 88 -4.73 -8.11 10.19
N ALA A 89 -5.27 -7.17 10.93
CA ALA A 89 -4.54 -6.01 11.43
C ALA A 89 -4.85 -5.75 12.91
N GLU A 90 -3.83 -5.34 13.65
CA GLU A 90 -4.00 -4.79 14.99
C GLU A 90 -4.23 -3.29 14.88
N VAL A 91 -5.35 -2.80 15.41
CA VAL A 91 -5.81 -1.43 15.21
C VAL A 91 -6.18 -0.78 16.54
N TYR A 92 -5.71 0.45 16.72
CA TYR A 92 -6.16 1.37 17.76
C TYR A 92 -7.18 2.34 17.16
N ILE A 93 -8.36 2.41 17.75
CA ILE A 93 -9.42 3.32 17.30
C ILE A 93 -9.25 4.65 18.02
N LEU A 94 -9.02 5.72 17.26
CA LEU A 94 -8.82 7.05 17.81
C LEU A 94 -10.06 7.55 18.56
N THR A 95 -9.84 8.19 19.69
CA THR A 95 -10.89 8.86 20.45
C THR A 95 -11.34 10.14 19.74
N LYS A 96 -12.47 10.70 20.17
CA LYS A 96 -12.96 11.99 19.67
C LYS A 96 -11.93 13.12 19.90
N GLU A 97 -11.30 13.13 21.05
CA GLU A 97 -10.27 14.10 21.44
C GLU A 97 -9.03 14.00 20.55
N GLU A 98 -8.73 12.82 20.05
CA GLU A 98 -7.63 12.55 19.09
C GLU A 98 -8.02 12.83 17.63
N GLY A 99 -9.24 13.34 17.40
CA GLY A 99 -9.75 13.62 16.06
C GLY A 99 -10.48 12.45 15.41
N GLY A 100 -10.71 11.36 16.12
CA GLY A 100 -11.41 10.17 15.67
C GLY A 100 -12.93 10.26 15.73
N ARG A 101 -13.57 9.10 15.76
CA ARG A 101 -15.03 8.96 15.89
C ARG A 101 -15.46 9.16 17.33
N HIS A 102 -16.73 9.53 17.51
CA HIS A 102 -17.40 9.55 18.81
C HIS A 102 -18.42 8.41 18.96
N THR A 103 -18.60 7.59 17.93
CA THR A 103 -19.54 6.47 17.90
C THR A 103 -18.83 5.15 17.68
N ALA A 104 -19.45 4.06 18.11
CA ALA A 104 -18.97 2.70 17.90
C ALA A 104 -18.85 2.32 16.43
N ILE A 105 -17.97 1.37 16.16
CA ILE A 105 -17.81 0.72 14.86
C ILE A 105 -18.38 -0.70 14.97
N PHE A 106 -19.19 -1.08 13.97
CA PHE A 106 -19.81 -2.39 13.89
C PHE A 106 -19.26 -3.21 12.72
N LYS A 107 -19.45 -4.53 12.77
CA LYS A 107 -19.14 -5.41 11.65
C LYS A 107 -19.83 -4.93 10.37
N GLY A 108 -19.13 -5.03 9.25
CA GLY A 108 -19.62 -4.51 7.97
C GLY A 108 -19.29 -3.04 7.73
N TYR A 109 -18.64 -2.34 8.64
CA TYR A 109 -18.14 -0.99 8.44
C TYR A 109 -17.21 -0.94 7.24
N LYS A 110 -17.42 0.03 6.35
CA LYS A 110 -16.70 0.16 5.08
C LYS A 110 -15.94 1.48 4.98
N PRO A 111 -14.81 1.62 5.70
CA PRO A 111 -13.96 2.80 5.59
C PRO A 111 -13.02 2.70 4.40
N GLN A 112 -12.14 3.68 4.30
CA GLN A 112 -10.96 3.61 3.45
C GLN A 112 -9.74 3.23 4.28
N PHE A 113 -8.88 2.39 3.70
CA PHE A 113 -7.62 1.97 4.28
C PHE A 113 -6.50 2.66 3.53
N TYR A 114 -5.80 3.55 4.23
CA TYR A 114 -4.66 4.24 3.66
C TYR A 114 -3.41 3.39 3.83
N VAL A 115 -2.89 2.93 2.72
CA VAL A 115 -1.70 2.07 2.68
C VAL A 115 -0.69 2.67 1.72
N ARG A 116 0.53 2.90 2.21
CA ARG A 116 1.58 3.59 1.46
C ARG A 116 1.12 4.95 0.96
N THR A 117 0.76 5.07 -0.31
CA THR A 117 0.41 6.36 -0.95
C THR A 117 -1.02 6.40 -1.48
N THR A 118 -1.86 5.42 -1.16
CA THR A 118 -3.22 5.33 -1.70
C THR A 118 -4.24 4.89 -0.66
N ASP A 119 -5.48 5.32 -0.84
CA ASP A 119 -6.64 4.82 -0.12
C ASP A 119 -7.29 3.69 -0.91
N VAL A 120 -7.65 2.62 -0.22
CA VAL A 120 -8.40 1.49 -0.78
C VAL A 120 -9.63 1.26 0.08
N THR A 121 -10.80 1.22 -0.53
CA THR A 121 -12.04 0.89 0.17
C THR A 121 -12.03 -0.57 0.58
N GLY A 122 -12.47 -0.85 1.79
CA GLY A 122 -12.61 -2.20 2.29
C GLY A 122 -13.70 -2.29 3.35
N SER A 123 -13.99 -3.52 3.75
CA SER A 123 -14.91 -3.81 4.84
C SER A 123 -14.21 -4.53 5.98
N ILE A 124 -14.71 -4.34 7.18
CA ILE A 124 -14.25 -5.07 8.35
C ILE A 124 -15.26 -6.18 8.60
N SER A 125 -14.82 -7.42 8.40
CA SER A 125 -15.69 -8.60 8.50
C SER A 125 -15.82 -9.11 9.93
N ASP A 126 -14.80 -8.92 10.74
CA ASP A 126 -14.80 -9.34 12.14
C ASP A 126 -13.85 -8.51 13.00
N PHE A 127 -14.16 -8.45 14.28
CA PHE A 127 -13.31 -7.88 15.32
C PHE A 127 -13.02 -8.94 16.37
N SER A 128 -11.83 -8.93 16.92
CA SER A 128 -11.51 -9.72 18.10
C SER A 128 -10.70 -8.92 19.11
N ASN A 129 -10.94 -9.20 20.38
CA ASN A 129 -10.18 -8.66 21.49
C ASN A 129 -9.72 -9.84 22.34
N ASP A 130 -8.41 -9.95 22.59
CA ASP A 130 -7.81 -11.07 23.29
C ASP A 130 -8.23 -12.46 22.77
N GLY A 131 -8.46 -12.58 21.47
CA GLY A 131 -8.87 -13.82 20.80
C GLY A 131 -10.36 -14.11 20.82
N GLU A 132 -11.17 -13.27 21.46
CA GLU A 132 -12.64 -13.39 21.48
C GLU A 132 -13.27 -12.44 20.46
N SER A 133 -14.23 -12.95 19.66
CA SER A 133 -14.99 -12.15 18.72
C SER A 133 -15.90 -11.16 19.47
N VAL A 134 -15.91 -9.90 19.02
CA VAL A 134 -16.75 -8.84 19.55
C VAL A 134 -17.61 -8.25 18.46
N GLU A 135 -18.81 -7.77 18.83
CA GLU A 135 -19.77 -7.25 17.86
C GLU A 135 -19.55 -5.78 17.51
N MET A 136 -18.92 -5.03 18.40
CA MET A 136 -18.63 -3.62 18.19
C MET A 136 -17.32 -3.21 18.86
N VAL A 137 -16.77 -2.10 18.39
CA VAL A 137 -15.55 -1.49 18.91
C VAL A 137 -15.81 -0.03 19.20
N MET A 138 -15.39 0.41 20.37
CA MET A 138 -15.52 1.80 20.80
C MET A 138 -14.26 2.61 20.51
N PRO A 139 -14.37 3.93 20.30
CA PRO A 139 -13.22 4.81 20.29
C PRO A 139 -12.35 4.63 21.54
N GLY A 140 -11.04 4.51 21.37
CA GLY A 140 -10.08 4.20 22.43
C GLY A 140 -9.73 2.73 22.60
N ASP A 141 -10.45 1.82 21.90
CA ASP A 141 -10.18 0.39 21.98
C ASP A 141 -9.00 -0.01 21.06
N ASN A 142 -8.27 -1.03 21.52
CA ASN A 142 -7.34 -1.79 20.70
C ASN A 142 -7.99 -3.11 20.29
N VAL A 143 -8.00 -3.44 19.01
CA VAL A 143 -8.64 -4.65 18.51
C VAL A 143 -7.85 -5.25 17.35
N THR A 144 -8.06 -6.54 17.14
CA THR A 144 -7.65 -7.21 15.92
C THR A 144 -8.83 -7.20 14.95
N MET A 145 -8.59 -6.77 13.71
CA MET A 145 -9.62 -6.69 12.67
C MET A 145 -9.28 -7.63 11.52
N ASN A 146 -10.32 -8.30 10.99
CA ASN A 146 -10.26 -8.97 9.70
C ASN A 146 -10.75 -7.98 8.64
N ILE A 147 -9.86 -7.60 7.72
CA ILE A 147 -10.08 -6.58 6.71
C ILE A 147 -10.18 -7.26 5.33
N GLU A 148 -11.20 -6.88 4.57
CA GLU A 148 -11.39 -7.29 3.18
C GLU A 148 -11.43 -6.07 2.28
N LEU A 149 -10.42 -5.92 1.43
CA LEU A 149 -10.30 -4.80 0.48
C LEU A 149 -11.00 -5.12 -0.83
N ILE A 150 -11.49 -4.09 -1.52
CA ILE A 150 -12.10 -4.23 -2.85
C ILE A 150 -11.07 -4.47 -3.95
N SER A 151 -9.80 -4.14 -3.70
CA SER A 151 -8.69 -4.33 -4.63
C SER A 151 -7.48 -4.91 -3.91
N PRO A 152 -6.69 -5.78 -4.55
CA PRO A 152 -5.49 -6.31 -3.93
C PRO A 152 -4.43 -5.22 -3.74
N ILE A 153 -3.68 -5.31 -2.67
CA ILE A 153 -2.52 -4.46 -2.40
C ILE A 153 -1.31 -5.30 -2.01
N ALA A 154 -0.13 -4.76 -2.23
CA ALA A 154 1.10 -5.37 -1.75
C ALA A 154 1.16 -5.23 -0.23
N VAL A 155 0.99 -6.33 0.49
CA VAL A 155 0.93 -6.39 1.96
C VAL A 155 2.00 -7.32 2.49
N GLU A 156 2.68 -6.89 3.54
CA GLU A 156 3.62 -7.70 4.31
C GLU A 156 3.28 -7.61 5.80
N LYS A 157 3.66 -8.65 6.54
CA LYS A 157 3.55 -8.65 7.99
C LYS A 157 4.35 -7.50 8.61
N GLY A 158 3.74 -6.79 9.55
CA GLY A 158 4.35 -5.65 10.21
C GLY A 158 4.21 -4.32 9.47
N MET A 159 3.56 -4.30 8.31
CA MET A 159 3.29 -3.08 7.56
C MET A 159 2.24 -2.22 8.29
N ARG A 160 2.42 -0.90 8.24
CA ARG A 160 1.48 0.06 8.84
C ARG A 160 0.42 0.50 7.84
N LEU A 161 -0.79 0.72 8.37
CA LEU A 161 -1.90 1.30 7.62
C LEU A 161 -2.68 2.29 8.52
N ALA A 162 -3.49 3.13 7.91
CA ALA A 162 -4.42 3.99 8.62
C ALA A 162 -5.85 3.74 8.12
N ILE A 163 -6.82 3.86 9.03
CA ILE A 163 -8.24 3.79 8.68
C ILE A 163 -8.78 5.22 8.59
N ARG A 164 -9.43 5.52 7.46
CA ARG A 164 -9.92 6.86 7.17
C ARG A 164 -11.40 6.85 6.81
N GLU A 165 -12.10 7.87 7.28
CA GLU A 165 -13.51 8.11 7.00
C GLU A 165 -13.70 9.58 6.63
N GLY A 166 -14.15 9.85 5.41
CA GLY A 166 -14.38 11.21 4.93
C GLY A 166 -13.16 12.13 5.00
N GLY A 167 -11.96 11.59 4.74
CA GLY A 167 -10.70 12.34 4.79
C GLY A 167 -10.12 12.51 6.20
N ARG A 168 -10.77 11.93 7.22
CA ARG A 168 -10.34 11.96 8.61
C ARG A 168 -9.80 10.59 9.03
N THR A 169 -8.67 10.56 9.72
CA THR A 169 -8.12 9.34 10.30
C THR A 169 -8.91 8.95 11.54
N VAL A 170 -9.35 7.70 11.63
CA VAL A 170 -10.14 7.16 12.74
C VAL A 170 -9.47 5.96 13.44
N GLY A 171 -8.38 5.47 12.90
CA GLY A 171 -7.62 4.36 13.46
C GLY A 171 -6.29 4.13 12.75
#